data_331de9f2922d0cd1a22908ac0cea8ce1
#
_entry.id   331de9f2922d0cd1a22908ac0cea8ce1
#
_cell.length_a   1.000
_cell.length_b   1.000
_cell.length_c   1.000
_cell.angle_alpha   90.00
_cell.angle_beta   90.00
_cell.angle_gamma   90.00
#
_symmetry.space_group_name_H-M   'P 1'
#
loop_
_entity.id
_entity.type
_entity.pdbx_description
1 polymer ?
#
loop_
_entity_poly.entity_id
_entity_poly.type
_entity_poly.pdbx_seq_one_letter_code
_entity_poly.pdbx_strand_id
1 'polypeptide(L)'
;MKKLSVLSLLAVVILGMMTACNNKTKAQESAKAVNVIYMIGDGMALPQVYAAMLASGEDMTFQQFPYIGVVDTHSASNDITDSAAGGTALASDHKTNNAMLGVNPDSIPVKTVLEALAEQGKKTGIVVTSYVTHATPAAFYAKVPHRKQYEDIAVQMAENPYINLIIGGGMKHFAQRKDSLDLIGRMENELGWKVYDNLAEVDVTNQKYAVIADTNHMPKAADRGDFLPRAVKTALKTLDNAENGFFLMVEGSQIDFACHGNDSTWMMDEMMDFDYAVKAALDYAKEKGNTLVVVTADHETGGLTLPDPQGKYTNVVFDYSTGSHTCLPVLVYAYGPGAERFTGWMQNNELKAKIMNACGMENISDSIPKEPKKRFKAVKANLDSNSNN
;
A
#
# COMPACT_ATOMS: atom_id res chain seq x y z
N MET A 1 -42.17 -51.82 -38.91
CA MET A 1 -41.59 -51.81 -37.56
C MET A 1 -40.22 -51.14 -37.41
N LYS A 2 -39.72 -50.32 -38.40
CA LYS A 2 -38.41 -49.62 -38.30
C LYS A 2 -38.48 -48.11 -38.16
N LYS A 3 -39.70 -47.51 -38.10
CA LYS A 3 -39.85 -46.03 -37.90
C LYS A 3 -40.08 -45.58 -36.44
N LEU A 4 -40.33 -46.51 -35.51
CA LEU A 4 -40.57 -46.15 -34.08
C LEU A 4 -39.26 -45.98 -33.28
N SER A 5 -38.16 -46.57 -33.73
CA SER A 5 -36.87 -46.53 -32.99
C SER A 5 -36.08 -45.24 -33.18
N VAL A 6 -36.28 -44.47 -34.27
CA VAL A 6 -35.57 -43.23 -34.56
C VAL A 6 -36.17 -42.08 -33.77
N LEU A 7 -37.49 -42.03 -33.57
CA LEU A 7 -38.15 -40.98 -32.78
C LEU A 7 -37.83 -41.09 -31.29
N SER A 8 -37.69 -42.32 -30.77
CA SER A 8 -37.31 -42.54 -29.36
C SER A 8 -35.86 -42.13 -29.06
N LEU A 9 -34.95 -42.32 -30.05
CA LEU A 9 -33.56 -41.89 -29.89
C LEU A 9 -33.39 -40.37 -29.95
N LEU A 10 -34.18 -39.69 -30.81
CA LEU A 10 -34.17 -38.22 -30.88
C LEU A 10 -34.72 -37.56 -29.61
N ALA A 11 -35.77 -38.14 -29.01
CA ALA A 11 -36.36 -37.62 -27.78
C ALA A 11 -35.39 -37.73 -26.57
N VAL A 12 -34.59 -38.79 -26.49
CA VAL A 12 -33.60 -38.98 -25.42
C VAL A 12 -32.41 -37.99 -25.57
N VAL A 13 -31.99 -37.69 -26.81
CA VAL A 13 -30.92 -36.73 -27.09
C VAL A 13 -31.38 -35.30 -26.80
N ILE A 14 -32.62 -34.93 -27.10
CA ILE A 14 -33.17 -33.61 -26.82
C ILE A 14 -33.39 -33.44 -25.29
N LEU A 15 -33.81 -34.47 -24.57
CA LEU A 15 -33.96 -34.44 -23.11
C LEU A 15 -32.58 -34.36 -22.43
N GLY A 16 -31.55 -35.00 -22.98
CA GLY A 16 -30.15 -34.90 -22.49
C GLY A 16 -29.53 -33.51 -22.71
N MET A 17 -29.90 -32.84 -23.83
CA MET A 17 -29.44 -31.47 -24.08
C MET A 17 -30.17 -30.42 -23.23
N MET A 18 -31.41 -30.63 -22.84
CA MET A 18 -32.15 -29.73 -21.96
C MET A 18 -31.67 -29.82 -20.47
N THR A 19 -31.16 -30.97 -20.06
CA THR A 19 -30.54 -31.10 -18.70
C THR A 19 -29.13 -30.53 -18.65
N ALA A 20 -28.40 -30.44 -19.76
CA ALA A 20 -27.08 -29.82 -19.83
C ALA A 20 -27.14 -28.27 -19.83
N CYS A 21 -28.28 -27.67 -20.23
CA CYS A 21 -28.43 -26.21 -20.21
C CYS A 21 -28.97 -25.63 -18.91
N ASN A 22 -29.32 -26.46 -17.92
CA ASN A 22 -29.78 -25.99 -16.58
C ASN A 22 -28.72 -26.00 -15.50
N ASN A 23 -27.45 -26.25 -15.82
CA ASN A 23 -26.35 -25.80 -14.98
C ASN A 23 -26.24 -24.29 -15.15
N LYS A 24 -27.16 -23.52 -14.57
CA LYS A 24 -26.80 -22.21 -14.04
C LYS A 24 -25.56 -22.46 -13.21
N THR A 25 -24.41 -22.05 -13.75
CA THR A 25 -23.19 -21.86 -12.96
C THR A 25 -23.67 -21.12 -11.70
N LYS A 26 -23.79 -21.81 -10.57
CA LYS A 26 -23.75 -21.14 -9.28
C LYS A 26 -22.52 -20.27 -9.41
N ALA A 27 -22.70 -18.96 -9.44
CA ALA A 27 -21.58 -18.05 -9.31
C ALA A 27 -20.84 -18.58 -8.08
N GLN A 28 -19.63 -19.08 -8.29
CA GLN A 28 -18.80 -19.57 -7.20
C GLN A 28 -18.63 -18.36 -6.33
N GLU A 29 -19.26 -18.37 -5.16
CA GLU A 29 -19.16 -17.28 -4.19
C GLU A 29 -17.67 -17.05 -4.01
N SER A 30 -17.14 -15.90 -4.49
CA SER A 30 -15.71 -15.64 -4.44
C SER A 30 -15.29 -15.72 -2.99
N ALA A 31 -14.25 -16.51 -2.72
CA ALA A 31 -13.73 -16.64 -1.36
C ALA A 31 -13.43 -15.23 -0.83
N LYS A 32 -13.89 -14.96 0.42
CA LYS A 32 -13.66 -13.67 1.06
C LYS A 32 -12.25 -13.60 1.61
N ALA A 33 -11.62 -12.43 1.55
CA ALA A 33 -10.34 -12.19 2.19
C ALA A 33 -10.51 -12.17 3.71
N VAL A 34 -9.80 -13.05 4.39
CA VAL A 34 -9.72 -13.07 5.85
C VAL A 34 -8.62 -12.13 6.31
N ASN A 35 -7.49 -12.15 5.63
CA ASN A 35 -6.35 -11.28 5.89
C ASN A 35 -6.14 -10.30 4.74
N VAL A 36 -5.62 -9.13 5.06
CA VAL A 36 -5.25 -8.09 4.08
C VAL A 36 -3.83 -7.61 4.37
N ILE A 37 -2.98 -7.64 3.36
CA ILE A 37 -1.67 -7.01 3.37
C ILE A 37 -1.70 -5.89 2.34
N TYR A 38 -1.62 -4.64 2.79
CA TYR A 38 -1.67 -3.45 1.97
C TYR A 38 -0.30 -2.79 1.94
N MET A 39 0.36 -2.85 0.80
CA MET A 39 1.75 -2.44 0.64
C MET A 39 1.84 -1.18 -0.22
N ILE A 40 2.62 -0.21 0.23
CA ILE A 40 2.79 1.10 -0.42
C ILE A 40 4.29 1.34 -0.65
N GLY A 41 4.70 1.47 -1.90
CA GLY A 41 6.01 2.02 -2.25
C GLY A 41 5.86 3.54 -2.39
N ASP A 42 6.36 4.32 -1.41
CA ASP A 42 6.28 5.77 -1.45
C ASP A 42 7.05 6.30 -2.68
N GLY A 43 6.39 7.10 -3.53
CA GLY A 43 6.98 7.63 -4.76
C GLY A 43 7.16 6.63 -5.91
N MET A 44 6.65 5.39 -5.78
CA MET A 44 6.84 4.29 -6.71
C MET A 44 5.79 4.25 -7.81
N ALA A 45 6.15 4.66 -9.02
CA ALA A 45 5.33 4.42 -10.21
C ALA A 45 5.96 3.37 -11.13
N LEU A 46 5.38 3.18 -12.32
CA LEU A 46 5.89 2.21 -13.29
C LEU A 46 7.38 2.40 -13.66
N PRO A 47 7.90 3.64 -13.84
CA PRO A 47 9.32 3.82 -14.16
C PRO A 47 10.27 3.25 -13.09
N GLN A 48 9.96 3.44 -11.79
CA GLN A 48 10.78 2.93 -10.68
C GLN A 48 10.76 1.39 -10.66
N VAL A 49 9.58 0.78 -10.80
CA VAL A 49 9.43 -0.69 -10.86
C VAL A 49 10.18 -1.25 -12.07
N TYR A 50 9.99 -0.64 -13.25
CA TYR A 50 10.60 -1.16 -14.48
C TYR A 50 12.13 -0.95 -14.51
N ALA A 51 12.61 0.15 -13.94
CA ALA A 51 14.05 0.38 -13.76
C ALA A 51 14.69 -0.72 -12.91
N ALA A 52 14.04 -1.09 -11.80
CA ALA A 52 14.50 -2.16 -10.94
C ALA A 52 14.53 -3.52 -11.67
N MET A 53 13.48 -3.84 -12.46
CA MET A 53 13.45 -5.05 -13.29
C MET A 53 14.60 -5.12 -14.30
N LEU A 54 14.86 -4.00 -14.98
CA LEU A 54 15.92 -3.95 -15.99
C LEU A 54 17.33 -4.03 -15.39
N ALA A 55 17.55 -3.36 -14.27
CA ALA A 55 18.87 -3.23 -13.67
C ALA A 55 19.25 -4.44 -12.81
N SER A 56 18.30 -5.11 -12.16
CA SER A 56 18.57 -6.34 -11.40
C SER A 56 18.89 -7.53 -12.32
N GLY A 57 18.34 -7.56 -13.53
CA GLY A 57 18.45 -8.70 -14.44
C GLY A 57 17.71 -9.94 -13.95
N GLU A 58 16.87 -9.83 -12.91
CA GLU A 58 16.08 -10.87 -12.30
C GLU A 58 14.59 -10.59 -12.46
N ASP A 59 13.78 -11.65 -12.42
CA ASP A 59 12.33 -11.51 -12.37
C ASP A 59 11.90 -10.99 -11.00
N MET A 60 11.27 -9.82 -10.97
CA MET A 60 10.75 -9.26 -9.73
C MET A 60 9.40 -9.86 -9.34
N THR A 61 9.10 -9.79 -8.06
CA THR A 61 7.84 -10.29 -7.47
C THR A 61 6.61 -9.62 -8.08
N PHE A 62 6.71 -8.36 -8.47
CA PHE A 62 5.62 -7.61 -9.14
C PHE A 62 5.06 -8.31 -10.38
N GLN A 63 5.88 -9.06 -11.13
CA GLN A 63 5.47 -9.81 -12.32
C GLN A 63 4.57 -11.02 -12.01
N GLN A 64 4.50 -11.45 -10.75
CA GLN A 64 3.70 -12.59 -10.31
C GLN A 64 2.25 -12.23 -9.96
N PHE A 65 1.90 -10.94 -9.96
CA PHE A 65 0.56 -10.50 -9.65
C PHE A 65 -0.37 -10.65 -10.85
N PRO A 66 -1.50 -11.38 -10.73
CA PRO A 66 -2.40 -11.64 -11.85
C PRO A 66 -3.30 -10.47 -12.20
N TYR A 67 -3.50 -9.52 -11.29
CA TYR A 67 -4.38 -8.36 -11.47
C TYR A 67 -3.60 -7.06 -11.30
N ILE A 68 -3.66 -6.22 -12.33
CA ILE A 68 -2.98 -4.93 -12.38
C ILE A 68 -3.99 -3.87 -12.80
N GLY A 69 -3.95 -2.73 -12.14
CA GLY A 69 -4.77 -1.55 -12.46
C GLY A 69 -3.94 -0.28 -12.42
N VAL A 70 -4.58 0.83 -12.76
CA VAL A 70 -3.98 2.17 -12.81
C VAL A 70 -4.72 3.07 -11.83
N VAL A 71 -3.98 3.79 -10.99
CA VAL A 71 -4.50 4.62 -9.91
C VAL A 71 -4.16 6.09 -10.15
N ASP A 72 -5.18 6.93 -10.21
CA ASP A 72 -5.06 8.39 -10.26
C ASP A 72 -4.90 8.92 -8.83
N THR A 73 -3.82 9.67 -8.58
CA THR A 73 -3.35 10.01 -7.23
C THR A 73 -3.61 11.47 -6.81
N HIS A 74 -4.18 12.33 -7.67
CA HIS A 74 -4.38 13.74 -7.33
C HIS A 74 -5.04 13.94 -5.95
N SER A 75 -4.68 15.02 -5.24
CA SER A 75 -5.30 15.42 -3.98
C SER A 75 -6.54 16.27 -4.21
N ALA A 76 -7.25 16.67 -3.14
CA ALA A 76 -8.36 17.59 -3.26
C ALA A 76 -7.92 19.01 -3.67
N SER A 77 -6.70 19.40 -3.30
CA SER A 77 -6.18 20.76 -3.54
C SER A 77 -5.25 20.89 -4.74
N ASN A 78 -4.68 19.77 -5.25
CA ASN A 78 -3.62 19.82 -6.26
C ASN A 78 -3.63 18.57 -7.14
N ASP A 79 -3.26 18.73 -8.40
CA ASP A 79 -3.04 17.60 -9.33
C ASP A 79 -1.85 16.74 -8.92
N ILE A 80 -0.88 17.32 -8.24
CA ILE A 80 0.26 16.62 -7.63
C ILE A 80 0.00 16.50 -6.14
N THR A 81 -0.23 15.28 -5.68
CA THR A 81 -0.42 14.99 -4.27
C THR A 81 0.90 14.98 -3.51
N ASP A 82 0.84 15.17 -2.19
CA ASP A 82 1.90 14.74 -1.27
C ASP A 82 1.50 13.43 -0.57
N SER A 83 2.45 12.79 0.13
CA SER A 83 2.21 11.52 0.82
C SER A 83 1.12 11.62 1.90
N ALA A 84 0.87 12.81 2.48
CA ALA A 84 -0.19 12.98 3.47
C ALA A 84 -1.58 12.85 2.83
N ALA A 85 -1.82 13.59 1.74
CA ALA A 85 -3.08 13.51 1.02
C ALA A 85 -3.22 12.19 0.25
N GLY A 86 -2.15 11.71 -0.39
CA GLY A 86 -2.10 10.40 -1.06
C GLY A 86 -2.40 9.27 -0.10
N GLY A 87 -1.67 9.20 1.02
CA GLY A 87 -1.88 8.20 2.08
C GLY A 87 -3.28 8.27 2.69
N THR A 88 -3.82 9.48 2.93
CA THR A 88 -5.21 9.65 3.42
C THR A 88 -6.23 9.11 2.44
N ALA A 89 -6.04 9.34 1.14
CA ALA A 89 -6.93 8.80 0.12
C ALA A 89 -6.84 7.27 0.03
N LEU A 90 -5.62 6.70 0.07
CA LEU A 90 -5.40 5.25 0.10
C LEU A 90 -6.02 4.60 1.35
N ALA A 91 -5.94 5.28 2.50
CA ALA A 91 -6.47 4.78 3.76
C ALA A 91 -7.97 4.98 3.91
N SER A 92 -8.59 5.91 3.19
CA SER A 92 -9.98 6.30 3.36
C SER A 92 -10.71 6.39 2.01
N ASP A 93 -12.00 6.72 2.06
CA ASP A 93 -12.82 6.99 0.87
C ASP A 93 -12.85 8.50 0.51
N HIS A 94 -11.93 9.28 1.09
CA HIS A 94 -11.88 10.74 0.95
C HIS A 94 -10.54 11.20 0.38
N LYS A 95 -10.60 12.14 -0.56
CA LYS A 95 -9.45 12.99 -0.89
C LYS A 95 -9.37 14.14 0.10
N THR A 96 -8.14 14.57 0.42
CA THR A 96 -7.88 15.72 1.29
C THR A 96 -6.89 16.70 0.64
N ASN A 97 -6.66 17.84 1.29
CA ASN A 97 -5.65 18.79 0.83
C ASN A 97 -4.24 18.29 1.16
N ASN A 98 -3.25 18.68 0.37
CA ASN A 98 -1.85 18.36 0.67
C ASN A 98 -1.51 18.76 2.11
N ALA A 99 -0.65 17.98 2.74
CA ALA A 99 -0.22 18.06 4.13
C ALA A 99 -1.24 17.63 5.20
N MET A 100 -2.50 17.38 4.88
CA MET A 100 -3.52 16.94 5.84
C MET A 100 -3.52 15.42 6.00
N LEU A 101 -3.73 14.93 7.23
CA LEU A 101 -3.71 13.50 7.57
C LEU A 101 -5.02 13.05 8.21
N GLY A 102 -5.65 12.03 7.63
CA GLY A 102 -6.83 11.36 8.19
C GLY A 102 -8.05 12.25 8.40
N VAL A 103 -8.07 13.40 7.73
CA VAL A 103 -9.18 14.36 7.75
C VAL A 103 -9.57 14.72 6.32
N ASN A 104 -10.83 15.18 6.12
CA ASN A 104 -11.26 15.74 4.84
C ASN A 104 -10.75 17.19 4.66
N PRO A 105 -10.99 17.86 3.52
CA PRO A 105 -10.56 19.25 3.31
C PRO A 105 -11.07 20.28 4.35
N ASP A 106 -12.16 19.97 5.05
CA ASP A 106 -12.73 20.79 6.13
C ASP A 106 -12.16 20.44 7.51
N SER A 107 -11.08 19.66 7.57
CA SER A 107 -10.45 19.15 8.80
C SER A 107 -11.36 18.24 9.65
N ILE A 108 -12.37 17.62 9.07
CA ILE A 108 -13.23 16.65 9.74
C ILE A 108 -12.57 15.28 9.65
N PRO A 109 -12.38 14.55 10.77
CA PRO A 109 -11.82 13.19 10.79
C PRO A 109 -12.56 12.23 9.86
N VAL A 110 -11.81 11.44 9.09
CA VAL A 110 -12.36 10.39 8.22
C VAL A 110 -11.97 9.00 8.74
N LYS A 111 -12.86 8.04 8.58
CA LYS A 111 -12.61 6.65 9.01
C LYS A 111 -11.67 5.96 8.03
N THR A 112 -10.60 5.36 8.54
CA THR A 112 -9.63 4.62 7.72
C THR A 112 -10.02 3.15 7.54
N VAL A 113 -9.39 2.49 6.58
CA VAL A 113 -9.53 1.04 6.37
C VAL A 113 -8.98 0.25 7.55
N LEU A 114 -7.91 0.72 8.20
CA LEU A 114 -7.37 0.13 9.43
C LEU A 114 -8.42 0.14 10.55
N GLU A 115 -8.99 1.30 10.84
CA GLU A 115 -10.03 1.47 11.85
C GLU A 115 -11.27 0.61 11.53
N ALA A 116 -11.72 0.64 10.27
CA ALA A 116 -12.90 -0.11 9.85
C ALA A 116 -12.72 -1.63 9.98
N LEU A 117 -11.53 -2.15 9.64
CA LEU A 117 -11.23 -3.58 9.75
C LEU A 117 -10.98 -4.00 11.20
N ALA A 118 -10.38 -3.13 12.03
CA ALA A 118 -10.22 -3.37 13.47
C ALA A 118 -11.58 -3.46 14.20
N GLU A 119 -12.54 -2.61 13.84
CA GLU A 119 -13.92 -2.68 14.38
C GLU A 119 -14.63 -3.99 14.03
N GLN A 120 -14.18 -4.70 13.00
CA GLN A 120 -14.64 -6.05 12.67
C GLN A 120 -13.85 -7.15 13.41
N GLY A 121 -13.04 -6.77 14.38
CA GLY A 121 -12.25 -7.68 15.20
C GLY A 121 -10.95 -8.16 14.58
N LYS A 122 -10.52 -7.59 13.45
CA LYS A 122 -9.22 -7.93 12.88
C LYS A 122 -8.09 -7.30 13.70
N LYS A 123 -6.99 -8.03 13.84
CA LYS A 123 -5.75 -7.45 14.35
C LYS A 123 -5.13 -6.53 13.30
N THR A 124 -4.43 -5.48 13.72
CA THR A 124 -3.82 -4.55 12.78
C THR A 124 -2.35 -4.31 13.06
N GLY A 125 -1.60 -4.09 11.98
CA GLY A 125 -0.18 -3.79 12.05
C GLY A 125 0.25 -2.77 11.00
N ILE A 126 1.37 -2.10 11.30
CA ILE A 126 2.03 -1.14 10.42
C ILE A 126 3.53 -1.43 10.43
N VAL A 127 4.16 -1.53 9.26
CA VAL A 127 5.60 -1.75 9.09
C VAL A 127 6.14 -0.77 8.06
N VAL A 128 7.13 0.03 8.42
CA VAL A 128 7.67 1.10 7.56
C VAL A 128 9.19 1.22 7.65
N THR A 129 9.83 1.84 6.67
CA THR A 129 11.24 2.22 6.71
C THR A 129 11.47 3.70 7.00
N SER A 130 10.40 4.46 7.21
CA SER A 130 10.42 5.85 7.69
C SER A 130 10.23 5.94 9.22
N TYR A 131 9.96 7.17 9.72
CA TYR A 131 9.32 7.33 11.02
C TYR A 131 7.98 6.61 11.01
N VAL A 132 7.63 5.95 12.09
CA VAL A 132 6.26 5.44 12.27
C VAL A 132 5.23 6.58 12.29
N THR A 133 5.67 7.82 12.56
CA THR A 133 4.90 9.05 12.52
C THR A 133 4.98 9.80 11.17
N HIS A 134 5.63 9.22 10.15
CA HIS A 134 5.68 9.82 8.80
C HIS A 134 4.28 9.87 8.17
N ALA A 135 4.12 10.66 7.12
CA ALA A 135 2.81 10.96 6.57
C ALA A 135 2.03 9.71 6.13
N THR A 136 2.67 8.80 5.40
CA THR A 136 2.00 7.63 4.83
C THR A 136 1.46 6.68 5.91
N PRO A 137 2.26 6.19 6.89
CA PRO A 137 1.71 5.38 7.98
C PRO A 137 0.71 6.16 8.85
N ALA A 138 1.01 7.44 9.16
CA ALA A 138 0.13 8.27 9.99
C ALA A 138 -1.25 8.48 9.39
N ALA A 139 -1.39 8.49 8.07
CA ALA A 139 -2.67 8.61 7.39
C ALA A 139 -3.65 7.46 7.72
N PHE A 140 -3.15 6.31 8.19
CA PHE A 140 -3.97 5.16 8.57
C PHE A 140 -4.54 5.27 10.00
N TYR A 141 -3.99 6.15 10.85
CA TYR A 141 -4.39 6.21 12.26
C TYR A 141 -4.50 7.62 12.85
N ALA A 142 -3.77 8.62 12.34
CA ALA A 142 -3.77 9.96 12.88
C ALA A 142 -4.77 10.88 12.18
N LYS A 143 -5.26 11.87 12.92
CA LYS A 143 -6.22 12.89 12.46
C LYS A 143 -5.66 14.27 12.81
N VAL A 144 -4.84 14.83 11.91
CA VAL A 144 -4.21 16.14 12.10
C VAL A 144 -4.29 17.00 10.84
N PRO A 145 -4.44 18.32 10.98
CA PRO A 145 -4.49 19.24 9.83
C PRO A 145 -3.12 19.39 9.13
N HIS A 146 -2.02 18.91 9.73
CA HIS A 146 -0.70 19.06 9.12
C HIS A 146 0.27 17.93 9.50
N ARG A 147 0.86 17.26 8.49
CA ARG A 147 1.77 16.12 8.62
C ARG A 147 3.03 16.33 9.46
N LYS A 148 3.41 17.58 9.73
CA LYS A 148 4.57 17.92 10.57
C LYS A 148 4.27 17.97 12.07
N GLN A 149 3.04 17.69 12.48
CA GLN A 149 2.64 17.58 13.89
C GLN A 149 3.09 16.24 14.49
N TYR A 150 4.37 15.92 14.35
CA TYR A 150 4.91 14.58 14.66
C TYR A 150 4.68 14.15 16.11
N GLU A 151 4.74 15.10 17.06
CA GLU A 151 4.53 14.78 18.48
C GLU A 151 3.06 14.46 18.78
N ASP A 152 2.11 15.19 18.15
CA ASP A 152 0.68 14.89 18.25
C ASP A 152 0.34 13.55 17.57
N ILE A 153 0.99 13.27 16.42
CA ILE A 153 0.85 12.00 15.70
C ILE A 153 1.35 10.84 16.58
N ALA A 154 2.49 11.01 17.27
CA ALA A 154 3.03 9.99 18.17
C ALA A 154 2.08 9.69 19.34
N VAL A 155 1.44 10.72 19.92
CA VAL A 155 0.43 10.53 20.98
C VAL A 155 -0.78 9.77 20.41
N GLN A 156 -1.29 10.18 19.26
CA GLN A 156 -2.42 9.48 18.64
C GLN A 156 -2.09 8.03 18.29
N MET A 157 -0.85 7.73 17.88
CA MET A 157 -0.40 6.35 17.65
C MET A 157 -0.41 5.55 18.95
N ALA A 158 0.20 6.09 20.01
CA ALA A 158 0.31 5.42 21.31
C ALA A 158 -1.07 5.12 21.93
N GLU A 159 -2.01 6.05 21.82
CA GLU A 159 -3.37 5.96 22.35
C GLU A 159 -4.34 5.20 21.44
N ASN A 160 -3.95 4.88 20.21
CA ASN A 160 -4.85 4.23 19.24
C ASN A 160 -5.24 2.82 19.71
N PRO A 161 -6.54 2.53 19.92
CA PRO A 161 -6.98 1.24 20.40
C PRO A 161 -6.96 0.15 19.32
N TYR A 162 -6.83 0.55 18.06
CA TYR A 162 -6.92 -0.35 16.92
C TYR A 162 -5.57 -0.91 16.47
N ILE A 163 -4.43 -0.28 16.84
CA ILE A 163 -3.10 -0.74 16.44
C ILE A 163 -2.60 -1.81 17.41
N ASN A 164 -2.25 -2.97 16.88
CA ASN A 164 -1.67 -4.07 17.65
C ASN A 164 -0.15 -4.10 17.55
N LEU A 165 0.41 -3.79 16.38
CA LEU A 165 1.86 -3.68 16.22
C LEU A 165 2.24 -2.55 15.26
N ILE A 166 3.40 -1.94 15.54
CA ILE A 166 4.01 -0.97 14.65
C ILE A 166 5.53 -1.14 14.66
N ILE A 167 6.15 -1.11 13.47
CA ILE A 167 7.59 -1.34 13.28
C ILE A 167 8.13 -0.27 12.35
N GLY A 168 9.18 0.46 12.77
CA GLY A 168 9.86 1.47 11.96
C GLY A 168 10.86 2.29 12.77
N GLY A 169 11.14 3.51 12.31
CA GLY A 169 12.00 4.49 12.99
C GLY A 169 11.20 5.59 13.70
N GLY A 170 11.90 6.61 14.20
CA GLY A 170 11.31 7.83 14.72
C GLY A 170 11.27 7.96 16.25
N MET A 171 12.14 7.27 16.97
CA MET A 171 12.22 7.32 18.44
C MET A 171 12.25 8.75 18.99
N LYS A 172 12.80 9.70 18.23
CA LYS A 172 12.85 11.12 18.67
C LYS A 172 11.47 11.71 18.95
N HIS A 173 10.41 11.29 18.29
CA HIS A 173 9.06 11.80 18.49
C HIS A 173 8.39 11.23 19.75
N PHE A 174 8.97 10.18 20.32
CA PHE A 174 8.51 9.52 21.54
C PHE A 174 9.38 9.86 22.75
N ALA A 175 10.71 9.87 22.61
CA ALA A 175 11.66 10.03 23.71
C ALA A 175 12.37 11.39 23.76
N GLN A 176 12.37 12.19 22.68
CA GLN A 176 13.05 13.50 22.61
C GLN A 176 12.03 14.62 22.33
N ARG A 177 10.91 14.56 23.01
CA ARG A 177 9.78 15.46 22.84
C ARG A 177 10.05 16.85 23.46
N LYS A 178 9.48 17.88 22.84
CA LYS A 178 9.59 19.27 23.34
C LYS A 178 8.66 19.56 24.51
N ASP A 179 7.56 18.79 24.64
CA ASP A 179 6.58 18.92 25.71
C ASP A 179 6.97 18.16 26.98
N SER A 180 8.14 17.50 27.00
CA SER A 180 8.65 16.70 28.11
C SER A 180 7.76 15.54 28.56
N LEU A 181 6.78 15.11 27.74
CA LEU A 181 5.96 13.95 28.02
C LEU A 181 6.81 12.67 27.89
N ASP A 182 6.85 11.84 28.93
CA ASP A 182 7.39 10.47 28.85
C ASP A 182 6.39 9.56 28.16
N LEU A 183 6.36 9.62 26.81
CA LEU A 183 5.41 8.85 26.03
C LEU A 183 5.76 7.36 26.02
N ILE A 184 7.04 6.99 26.05
CA ILE A 184 7.46 5.58 26.12
C ILE A 184 7.03 4.95 27.45
N GLY A 185 7.33 5.62 28.59
CA GLY A 185 6.89 5.15 29.89
C GLY A 185 5.36 5.02 29.98
N ARG A 186 4.62 5.95 29.39
CA ARG A 186 3.16 5.88 29.31
C ARG A 186 2.67 4.72 28.44
N MET A 187 3.30 4.48 27.29
CA MET A 187 2.99 3.35 26.43
C MET A 187 3.12 2.02 27.17
N GLU A 188 4.22 1.82 27.90
CA GLU A 188 4.49 0.56 28.60
C GLU A 188 3.67 0.40 29.87
N ASN A 189 3.52 1.45 30.70
CA ASN A 189 2.90 1.33 32.01
C ASN A 189 1.38 1.52 32.02
N GLU A 190 0.81 2.26 31.04
CA GLU A 190 -0.60 2.62 31.03
C GLU A 190 -1.37 2.08 29.81
N LEU A 191 -0.72 2.03 28.63
CA LEU A 191 -1.40 1.74 27.37
C LEU A 191 -1.17 0.29 26.88
N GLY A 192 -0.43 -0.51 27.65
CA GLY A 192 -0.23 -1.94 27.41
C GLY A 192 0.68 -2.29 26.24
N TRP A 193 1.50 -1.35 25.79
CA TRP A 193 2.49 -1.62 24.77
C TRP A 193 3.73 -2.31 25.37
N LYS A 194 4.39 -3.14 24.56
CA LYS A 194 5.78 -3.49 24.76
C LYS A 194 6.61 -2.73 23.72
N VAL A 195 7.54 -1.91 24.16
CA VAL A 195 8.39 -1.12 23.27
C VAL A 195 9.75 -1.79 23.11
N TYR A 196 10.19 -1.97 21.88
CA TYR A 196 11.50 -2.50 21.50
C TYR A 196 12.26 -1.46 20.67
N ASP A 197 13.57 -1.42 20.81
CA ASP A 197 14.48 -0.68 19.93
C ASP A 197 15.18 -1.57 18.90
N ASN A 198 15.00 -2.89 19.00
CA ASN A 198 15.60 -3.87 18.10
C ASN A 198 14.59 -4.93 17.66
N LEU A 199 14.44 -5.09 16.34
CA LEU A 199 13.55 -6.08 15.75
C LEU A 199 13.86 -7.52 16.17
N ALA A 200 15.14 -7.83 16.42
CA ALA A 200 15.55 -9.20 16.79
C ALA A 200 15.11 -9.60 18.21
N GLU A 201 14.70 -8.65 19.03
CA GLU A 201 14.25 -8.89 20.41
C GLU A 201 12.75 -9.11 20.54
N VAL A 202 12.02 -8.95 19.44
CA VAL A 202 10.56 -9.08 19.43
C VAL A 202 10.11 -10.48 19.83
N ASP A 203 9.38 -10.57 20.92
CA ASP A 203 8.60 -11.75 21.23
C ASP A 203 7.26 -11.69 20.46
N VAL A 204 7.14 -12.53 19.43
CA VAL A 204 5.96 -12.60 18.57
C VAL A 204 4.69 -13.10 19.28
N THR A 205 4.80 -13.57 20.53
CA THR A 205 3.64 -13.91 21.36
C THR A 205 2.98 -12.68 21.98
N ASN A 206 3.70 -11.55 22.07
CA ASN A 206 3.15 -10.27 22.47
C ASN A 206 2.15 -9.78 21.43
N GLN A 207 0.95 -9.45 21.87
CA GLN A 207 -0.15 -9.05 21.00
C GLN A 207 -0.26 -7.53 20.81
N LYS A 208 0.55 -6.72 21.54
CA LYS A 208 0.61 -5.27 21.40
C LYS A 208 2.04 -4.76 21.62
N TYR A 209 2.74 -4.42 20.54
CA TYR A 209 4.11 -3.93 20.63
C TYR A 209 4.46 -2.88 19.58
N ALA A 210 5.45 -2.06 19.90
CA ALA A 210 6.09 -1.12 18.98
C ALA A 210 7.59 -1.46 18.88
N VAL A 211 8.12 -1.54 17.66
CA VAL A 211 9.56 -1.54 17.39
C VAL A 211 9.91 -0.19 16.79
N ILE A 212 10.64 0.65 17.52
CA ILE A 212 11.09 1.96 17.06
C ILE A 212 12.60 1.92 17.02
N ALA A 213 13.15 1.32 15.95
CA ALA A 213 14.51 0.83 15.87
C ALA A 213 15.56 1.90 15.52
N ASP A 214 15.14 3.12 15.21
CA ASP A 214 16.05 4.24 14.96
C ASP A 214 15.49 5.55 15.51
N THR A 215 16.38 6.46 15.89
CA THR A 215 16.00 7.82 16.31
C THR A 215 15.34 8.60 15.18
N ASN A 216 15.84 8.42 13.97
CA ASN A 216 15.35 9.02 12.72
C ASN A 216 14.57 7.99 11.87
N HIS A 217 14.52 8.21 10.54
CA HIS A 217 14.13 7.16 9.61
C HIS A 217 15.09 5.99 9.74
N MET A 218 14.65 4.80 9.38
CA MET A 218 15.58 3.68 9.27
C MET A 218 16.73 4.06 8.32
N PRO A 219 17.94 3.52 8.49
CA PRO A 219 19.02 3.70 7.52
C PRO A 219 18.59 3.32 6.10
N LYS A 220 19.33 3.76 5.08
CA LYS A 220 19.12 3.32 3.68
C LYS A 220 19.18 1.80 3.57
N ALA A 221 18.54 1.22 2.56
CA ALA A 221 18.52 -0.24 2.35
C ALA A 221 19.92 -0.87 2.37
N ALA A 222 20.89 -0.21 1.73
CA ALA A 222 22.29 -0.65 1.73
C ALA A 222 22.92 -0.79 3.13
N ASP A 223 22.46 0.02 4.09
CA ASP A 223 23.00 0.06 5.47
C ASP A 223 22.14 -0.74 6.46
N ARG A 224 20.81 -0.81 6.27
CA ARG A 224 19.89 -1.54 7.17
C ARG A 224 19.77 -3.03 6.82
N GLY A 225 20.32 -3.47 5.67
CA GLY A 225 20.19 -4.83 5.18
C GLY A 225 18.75 -5.25 4.95
N ASP A 226 18.40 -6.47 5.28
CA ASP A 226 17.09 -7.08 5.08
C ASP A 226 16.03 -6.70 6.15
N PHE A 227 16.10 -5.49 6.70
CA PHE A 227 15.20 -5.06 7.79
C PHE A 227 13.73 -5.16 7.40
N LEU A 228 13.34 -4.59 6.24
CA LEU A 228 11.92 -4.53 5.84
C LEU A 228 11.32 -5.92 5.61
N PRO A 229 11.92 -6.83 4.83
CA PRO A 229 11.37 -8.17 4.66
C PRO A 229 11.36 -8.99 5.97
N ARG A 230 12.32 -8.79 6.89
CA ARG A 230 12.28 -9.40 8.23
C ARG A 230 11.18 -8.83 9.09
N ALA A 231 10.98 -7.51 9.07
CA ALA A 231 9.92 -6.84 9.81
C ALA A 231 8.54 -7.32 9.34
N VAL A 232 8.33 -7.47 8.02
CA VAL A 232 7.11 -8.06 7.45
C VAL A 232 6.91 -9.50 7.95
N LYS A 233 7.94 -10.36 7.89
CA LYS A 233 7.84 -11.74 8.40
C LYS A 233 7.53 -11.79 9.90
N THR A 234 8.14 -10.92 10.69
CA THR A 234 7.87 -10.81 12.15
C THR A 234 6.43 -10.39 12.41
N ALA A 235 5.95 -9.35 11.71
CA ALA A 235 4.56 -8.89 11.81
C ALA A 235 3.57 -10.00 11.40
N LEU A 236 3.80 -10.67 10.28
CA LEU A 236 2.96 -11.78 9.81
C LEU A 236 2.92 -12.92 10.83
N LYS A 237 4.06 -13.31 11.41
CA LYS A 237 4.12 -14.34 12.44
C LYS A 237 3.32 -13.98 13.70
N THR A 238 3.32 -12.71 14.10
CA THR A 238 2.50 -12.21 15.22
C THR A 238 1.01 -12.23 14.90
N LEU A 239 0.65 -11.82 13.68
CA LEU A 239 -0.74 -11.64 13.27
C LEU A 239 -1.40 -12.93 12.78
N ASP A 240 -0.64 -13.97 12.47
CA ASP A 240 -1.13 -15.25 11.91
C ASP A 240 -2.13 -15.98 12.83
N ASN A 241 -2.07 -15.71 14.14
CA ASN A 241 -2.97 -16.31 15.12
C ASN A 241 -4.23 -15.47 15.41
N ALA A 242 -4.50 -14.42 14.60
CA ALA A 242 -5.68 -13.58 14.79
C ALA A 242 -6.97 -14.33 14.40
N GLU A 243 -7.90 -14.52 15.34
CA GLU A 243 -9.14 -15.29 15.15
C GLU A 243 -9.98 -14.77 13.96
N ASN A 244 -10.09 -13.45 13.81
CA ASN A 244 -10.84 -12.79 12.73
C ASN A 244 -9.93 -12.34 11.57
N GLY A 245 -8.69 -12.82 11.53
CA GLY A 245 -7.69 -12.37 10.58
C GLY A 245 -7.11 -10.99 10.90
N PHE A 246 -6.38 -10.41 9.95
CA PHE A 246 -5.65 -9.18 10.19
C PHE A 246 -5.66 -8.22 9.00
N PHE A 247 -5.25 -6.97 9.29
CA PHE A 247 -4.85 -5.95 8.33
C PHE A 247 -3.40 -5.55 8.63
N LEU A 248 -2.52 -5.63 7.65
CA LEU A 248 -1.13 -5.21 7.75
C LEU A 248 -0.83 -4.17 6.67
N MET A 249 -0.52 -2.94 7.08
CA MET A 249 0.04 -1.91 6.20
C MET A 249 1.56 -2.03 6.19
N VAL A 250 2.16 -2.04 5.00
CA VAL A 250 3.61 -2.09 4.81
C VAL A 250 4.04 -0.95 3.89
N GLU A 251 5.14 -0.28 4.23
CA GLU A 251 5.65 0.80 3.39
C GLU A 251 7.14 0.66 3.10
N GLY A 252 7.49 0.69 1.81
CA GLY A 252 8.83 0.97 1.31
C GLY A 252 9.00 2.48 1.18
N SER A 253 9.31 3.15 2.32
CA SER A 253 9.16 4.60 2.45
C SER A 253 10.25 5.40 1.75
N GLN A 254 11.42 4.81 1.47
CA GLN A 254 12.59 5.58 1.07
C GLN A 254 12.85 5.53 -0.45
N ILE A 255 12.00 4.89 -1.23
CA ILE A 255 12.01 5.00 -2.69
C ILE A 255 11.80 6.48 -3.07
N ASP A 256 10.82 7.14 -2.43
CA ASP A 256 10.55 8.56 -2.57
C ASP A 256 11.76 9.43 -2.22
N PHE A 257 12.39 9.16 -1.08
CA PHE A 257 13.56 9.93 -0.63
C PHE A 257 14.73 9.87 -1.63
N ALA A 258 14.96 8.68 -2.18
CA ALA A 258 15.97 8.46 -3.21
C ALA A 258 15.63 9.22 -4.52
N CYS A 259 14.37 9.17 -4.93
CA CYS A 259 13.88 9.89 -6.12
C CYS A 259 13.91 11.41 -5.94
N HIS A 260 13.61 11.93 -4.76
CA HIS A 260 13.81 13.36 -4.42
C HIS A 260 15.27 13.81 -4.57
N GLY A 261 16.21 12.91 -4.24
CA GLY A 261 17.64 13.11 -4.43
C GLY A 261 18.14 12.84 -5.86
N ASN A 262 17.28 12.34 -6.76
CA ASN A 262 17.65 11.82 -8.07
C ASN A 262 18.80 10.78 -7.98
N ASP A 263 18.82 10.00 -6.88
CA ASP A 263 19.85 9.00 -6.59
C ASP A 263 19.35 7.61 -7.05
N SER A 264 19.75 7.22 -8.25
CA SER A 264 19.35 5.97 -8.86
C SER A 264 19.85 4.74 -8.09
N THR A 265 21.04 4.80 -7.48
CA THR A 265 21.60 3.69 -6.72
C THR A 265 20.77 3.45 -5.46
N TRP A 266 20.50 4.50 -4.71
CA TRP A 266 19.65 4.40 -3.53
C TRP A 266 18.23 3.96 -3.88
N MET A 267 17.64 4.52 -4.95
CA MET A 267 16.32 4.12 -5.41
C MET A 267 16.27 2.63 -5.77
N MET A 268 17.30 2.11 -6.43
CA MET A 268 17.39 0.69 -6.78
C MET A 268 17.48 -0.20 -5.54
N ASP A 269 18.32 0.15 -4.56
CA ASP A 269 18.44 -0.60 -3.30
C ASP A 269 17.11 -0.64 -2.53
N GLU A 270 16.38 0.48 -2.47
CA GLU A 270 15.06 0.57 -1.83
C GLU A 270 14.00 -0.23 -2.58
N MET A 271 14.02 -0.20 -3.91
CA MET A 271 13.11 -0.99 -4.73
C MET A 271 13.31 -2.50 -4.54
N MET A 272 14.57 -2.95 -4.46
CA MET A 272 14.89 -4.36 -4.21
C MET A 272 14.49 -4.80 -2.81
N ASP A 273 14.77 -3.99 -1.78
CA ASP A 273 14.34 -4.27 -0.40
C ASP A 273 12.80 -4.35 -0.29
N PHE A 274 12.09 -3.44 -0.99
CA PHE A 274 10.64 -3.47 -1.06
C PHE A 274 10.11 -4.70 -1.82
N ASP A 275 10.75 -5.10 -2.94
CA ASP A 275 10.36 -6.33 -3.66
C ASP A 275 10.53 -7.59 -2.80
N TYR A 276 11.59 -7.68 -2.00
CA TYR A 276 11.77 -8.78 -1.04
C TYR A 276 10.69 -8.78 0.05
N ALA A 277 10.23 -7.61 0.47
CA ALA A 277 9.08 -7.48 1.39
C ALA A 277 7.77 -7.89 0.72
N VAL A 278 7.55 -7.49 -0.54
CA VAL A 278 6.40 -7.91 -1.36
C VAL A 278 6.42 -9.43 -1.55
N LYS A 279 7.61 -10.02 -1.78
CA LYS A 279 7.78 -11.47 -1.87
C LYS A 279 7.36 -12.18 -0.58
N ALA A 280 7.77 -11.66 0.57
CA ALA A 280 7.39 -12.25 1.86
C ALA A 280 5.85 -12.22 2.06
N ALA A 281 5.19 -11.15 1.66
CA ALA A 281 3.73 -11.02 1.72
C ALA A 281 3.03 -11.97 0.73
N LEU A 282 3.54 -12.05 -0.50
CA LEU A 282 2.97 -12.91 -1.55
C LEU A 282 3.13 -14.40 -1.23
N ASP A 283 4.30 -14.81 -0.72
CA ASP A 283 4.57 -16.19 -0.30
C ASP A 283 3.62 -16.59 0.84
N TYR A 284 3.43 -15.72 1.83
CA TYR A 284 2.45 -15.92 2.91
C TYR A 284 1.03 -16.07 2.35
N ALA A 285 0.63 -15.18 1.43
CA ALA A 285 -0.71 -15.25 0.84
C ALA A 285 -0.95 -16.53 0.02
N LYS A 286 0.07 -16.99 -0.72
CA LYS A 286 0.03 -18.28 -1.45
C LYS A 286 -0.08 -19.47 -0.51
N GLU A 287 0.64 -19.44 0.62
CA GLU A 287 0.58 -20.50 1.62
C GLU A 287 -0.81 -20.58 2.31
N LYS A 288 -1.36 -19.43 2.70
CA LYS A 288 -2.63 -19.36 3.46
C LYS A 288 -3.89 -19.47 2.58
N GLY A 289 -3.85 -18.99 1.35
CA GLY A 289 -4.96 -19.05 0.40
C GLY A 289 -6.15 -18.10 0.69
N ASN A 290 -6.18 -17.44 1.84
CA ASN A 290 -7.26 -16.56 2.31
C ASN A 290 -6.82 -15.10 2.49
N THR A 291 -5.68 -14.72 1.94
CA THR A 291 -5.05 -13.41 2.14
C THR A 291 -5.07 -12.61 0.84
N LEU A 292 -5.61 -11.40 0.90
CA LEU A 292 -5.51 -10.40 -0.15
C LEU A 292 -4.22 -9.61 0.04
N VAL A 293 -3.39 -9.54 -1.00
CA VAL A 293 -2.24 -8.65 -1.09
C VAL A 293 -2.53 -7.59 -2.11
N VAL A 294 -2.41 -6.32 -1.73
CA VAL A 294 -2.53 -5.16 -2.62
C VAL A 294 -1.25 -4.35 -2.51
N VAL A 295 -0.57 -4.10 -3.63
CA VAL A 295 0.65 -3.29 -3.69
C VAL A 295 0.40 -2.09 -4.59
N THR A 296 0.67 -0.88 -4.12
CA THR A 296 0.50 0.35 -4.88
C THR A 296 1.51 1.42 -4.44
N ALA A 297 1.32 2.64 -4.86
CA ALA A 297 2.05 3.82 -4.41
C ALA A 297 1.09 4.96 -4.10
N ASP A 298 1.53 5.94 -3.36
CA ASP A 298 0.78 7.16 -3.05
C ASP A 298 0.93 8.23 -4.16
N HIS A 299 2.08 8.29 -4.84
CA HIS A 299 2.39 9.13 -6.01
C HIS A 299 3.63 8.62 -6.75
N GLU A 300 4.03 9.32 -7.79
CA GLU A 300 5.32 9.20 -8.45
C GLU A 300 6.25 10.32 -7.97
N THR A 301 7.56 10.03 -7.87
CA THR A 301 8.59 10.99 -7.51
C THR A 301 9.76 10.96 -8.50
N GLY A 302 10.27 12.14 -8.84
CA GLY A 302 11.45 12.33 -9.67
C GLY A 302 11.16 12.55 -11.15
N GLY A 303 9.97 12.19 -11.63
CA GLY A 303 9.65 12.22 -13.05
C GLY A 303 10.62 11.34 -13.84
N LEU A 304 10.89 10.13 -13.30
CA LEU A 304 11.88 9.21 -13.85
C LEU A 304 11.50 8.75 -15.25
N THR A 305 12.48 8.80 -16.16
CA THR A 305 12.43 8.17 -17.47
C THR A 305 13.64 7.28 -17.68
N LEU A 306 13.50 6.32 -18.61
CA LEU A 306 14.56 5.37 -18.98
C LEU A 306 14.87 5.54 -20.45
N PRO A 307 15.67 6.57 -20.83
CA PRO A 307 15.98 6.85 -22.23
C PRO A 307 16.93 5.82 -22.85
N ASP A 308 16.97 5.79 -24.19
CA ASP A 308 17.85 4.91 -24.96
C ASP A 308 19.31 5.07 -24.54
N PRO A 309 20.01 3.98 -24.14
CA PRO A 309 21.43 3.99 -23.82
C PRO A 309 22.34 4.15 -25.04
N GLN A 310 21.86 4.68 -26.19
CA GLN A 310 22.56 4.90 -27.43
C GLN A 310 23.25 3.64 -28.02
N GLY A 311 22.46 2.57 -28.16
CA GLY A 311 22.81 1.40 -28.94
C GLY A 311 23.54 0.28 -28.20
N LYS A 312 23.56 0.28 -26.87
CA LYS A 312 24.05 -0.85 -26.06
C LYS A 312 23.01 -1.24 -25.03
N TYR A 313 22.35 -2.38 -25.23
CA TYR A 313 21.35 -2.96 -24.31
C TYR A 313 21.89 -3.41 -22.94
N THR A 314 23.10 -3.00 -22.56
CA THR A 314 23.76 -3.49 -21.35
C THR A 314 23.67 -2.52 -20.16
N ASN A 315 23.15 -1.30 -20.36
CA ASN A 315 23.07 -0.29 -19.31
C ASN A 315 21.67 0.32 -19.26
N VAL A 316 21.11 0.45 -18.06
CA VAL A 316 19.91 1.26 -17.82
C VAL A 316 20.36 2.69 -17.58
N VAL A 317 19.80 3.63 -18.33
CA VAL A 317 20.05 5.07 -18.14
C VAL A 317 18.86 5.64 -17.37
N PHE A 318 19.13 6.35 -16.30
CA PHE A 318 18.15 7.01 -15.46
C PHE A 318 18.18 8.51 -15.75
N ASP A 319 17.04 9.07 -16.10
CA ASP A 319 16.88 10.51 -16.32
C ASP A 319 15.70 11.04 -15.50
N TYR A 320 15.98 12.00 -14.61
CA TYR A 320 15.00 12.59 -13.71
C TYR A 320 14.67 14.00 -14.19
N SER A 321 13.39 14.26 -14.41
CA SER A 321 12.92 15.57 -14.85
C SER A 321 12.72 16.57 -13.71
N THR A 322 12.65 16.09 -12.47
CA THR A 322 12.43 16.91 -11.27
C THR A 322 13.00 16.24 -10.03
N GLY A 323 13.20 17.00 -8.96
CA GLY A 323 13.43 16.49 -7.60
C GLY A 323 12.15 16.52 -6.74
N SER A 324 10.97 16.49 -7.35
CA SER A 324 9.67 16.54 -6.66
C SER A 324 8.73 15.48 -7.21
N HIS A 325 7.51 15.43 -6.67
CA HIS A 325 6.46 14.53 -7.18
C HIS A 325 5.96 14.97 -8.56
N THR A 326 5.35 14.05 -9.28
CA THR A 326 4.63 14.33 -10.52
C THR A 326 3.16 13.92 -10.45
N CYS A 327 2.38 14.31 -11.44
CA CYS A 327 0.97 13.91 -11.56
C CYS A 327 0.79 12.59 -12.33
N LEU A 328 1.86 11.82 -12.53
CA LEU A 328 1.75 10.53 -13.21
C LEU A 328 0.93 9.56 -12.36
N PRO A 329 0.02 8.77 -12.98
CA PRO A 329 -0.68 7.73 -12.26
C PRO A 329 0.28 6.63 -11.84
N VAL A 330 -0.05 5.93 -10.76
CA VAL A 330 0.70 4.78 -10.28
C VAL A 330 -0.02 3.47 -10.62
N LEU A 331 0.65 2.33 -10.45
CA LEU A 331 0.02 1.03 -10.62
C LEU A 331 -0.49 0.48 -9.28
N VAL A 332 -1.50 -0.38 -9.38
CA VAL A 332 -1.91 -1.27 -8.29
C VAL A 332 -1.78 -2.70 -8.76
N TYR A 333 -1.18 -3.54 -7.95
CA TYR A 333 -1.02 -4.98 -8.15
C TYR A 333 -1.82 -5.70 -7.07
N ALA A 334 -2.55 -6.74 -7.43
CA ALA A 334 -3.36 -7.47 -6.47
C ALA A 334 -3.29 -8.98 -6.66
N TYR A 335 -3.30 -9.71 -5.53
CA TYR A 335 -3.30 -11.17 -5.47
C TYR A 335 -4.22 -11.66 -4.34
N GLY A 336 -4.89 -12.80 -4.54
CA GLY A 336 -5.71 -13.46 -3.54
C GLY A 336 -7.21 -13.19 -3.70
N PRO A 337 -8.03 -13.54 -2.69
CA PRO A 337 -9.48 -13.36 -2.76
C PRO A 337 -9.89 -11.90 -2.96
N GLY A 338 -10.71 -11.63 -3.98
CA GLY A 338 -11.19 -10.29 -4.33
C GLY A 338 -10.21 -9.42 -5.12
N ALA A 339 -9.03 -9.96 -5.51
CA ALA A 339 -7.98 -9.23 -6.23
C ALA A 339 -8.44 -8.74 -7.61
N GLU A 340 -9.39 -9.40 -8.25
CA GLU A 340 -9.98 -8.99 -9.54
C GLU A 340 -10.61 -7.59 -9.54
N ARG A 341 -10.96 -7.06 -8.34
CA ARG A 341 -11.53 -5.72 -8.14
C ARG A 341 -10.54 -4.60 -8.42
N PHE A 342 -9.23 -4.90 -8.43
CA PHE A 342 -8.15 -3.94 -8.58
C PHE A 342 -7.67 -3.80 -10.03
N THR A 343 -8.51 -4.09 -11.00
CA THR A 343 -8.21 -3.93 -12.43
C THR A 343 -8.87 -2.66 -13.00
N GLY A 344 -8.31 -2.17 -14.12
CA GLY A 344 -8.81 -0.98 -14.80
C GLY A 344 -8.29 0.33 -14.19
N TRP A 345 -8.95 1.44 -14.50
CA TRP A 345 -8.59 2.77 -14.03
C TRP A 345 -9.44 3.16 -12.83
N MET A 346 -8.81 3.60 -11.74
CA MET A 346 -9.48 3.97 -10.49
C MET A 346 -8.86 5.19 -9.83
N GLN A 347 -9.56 5.77 -8.87
CA GLN A 347 -9.05 6.81 -7.99
C GLN A 347 -8.40 6.17 -6.75
N ASN A 348 -7.38 6.81 -6.16
CA ASN A 348 -6.72 6.30 -4.95
C ASN A 348 -7.69 6.13 -3.76
N ASN A 349 -8.71 6.96 -3.64
CA ASN A 349 -9.72 6.85 -2.58
C ASN A 349 -10.80 5.78 -2.82
N GLU A 350 -10.75 5.03 -3.95
CA GLU A 350 -11.60 3.87 -4.18
C GLU A 350 -11.02 2.57 -3.58
N LEU A 351 -9.71 2.55 -3.25
CA LEU A 351 -9.01 1.34 -2.81
C LEU A 351 -9.53 0.80 -1.48
N LYS A 352 -9.87 1.67 -0.52
CA LYS A 352 -10.52 1.24 0.73
C LYS A 352 -11.80 0.45 0.48
N ALA A 353 -12.71 0.96 -0.36
CA ALA A 353 -13.97 0.28 -0.67
C ALA A 353 -13.73 -1.09 -1.30
N LYS A 354 -12.76 -1.18 -2.23
CA LYS A 354 -12.38 -2.46 -2.87
C LYS A 354 -11.83 -3.48 -1.86
N ILE A 355 -10.99 -3.04 -0.91
CA ILE A 355 -10.48 -3.89 0.18
C ILE A 355 -11.64 -4.36 1.07
N MET A 356 -12.51 -3.46 1.50
CA MET A 356 -13.66 -3.79 2.35
C MET A 356 -14.61 -4.78 1.67
N ASN A 357 -14.87 -4.59 0.37
CA ASN A 357 -15.70 -5.50 -0.42
C ASN A 357 -15.03 -6.88 -0.59
N ALA A 358 -13.71 -6.95 -0.78
CA ALA A 358 -12.96 -8.21 -0.81
C ALA A 358 -13.07 -8.98 0.52
N CYS A 359 -13.19 -8.27 1.65
CA CYS A 359 -13.47 -8.85 2.98
C CYS A 359 -14.94 -9.24 3.18
N GLY A 360 -15.81 -9.05 2.19
CA GLY A 360 -17.22 -9.41 2.24
C GLY A 360 -18.10 -8.40 3.00
N MET A 361 -17.64 -7.17 3.15
CA MET A 361 -18.41 -6.07 3.73
C MET A 361 -19.20 -5.36 2.62
N GLU A 362 -20.15 -6.06 2.03
CA GLU A 362 -20.97 -5.57 0.92
C GLU A 362 -21.88 -4.42 1.37
N ASN A 363 -22.03 -3.41 0.52
CA ASN A 363 -22.77 -2.15 0.56
C ASN A 363 -21.93 -0.89 0.81
N ILE A 364 -20.62 -0.96 0.75
CA ILE A 364 -19.81 0.23 0.59
C ILE A 364 -19.88 0.56 -0.91
N SER A 365 -20.48 1.69 -1.27
CA SER A 365 -20.61 2.11 -2.66
C SER A 365 -19.23 2.16 -3.31
N ASP A 366 -18.98 1.30 -4.30
CA ASP A 366 -17.78 1.39 -5.17
C ASP A 366 -17.81 2.66 -6.03
N SER A 367 -18.90 3.41 -6.00
CA SER A 367 -19.08 4.65 -6.74
C SER A 367 -18.92 5.86 -5.82
N ILE A 368 -17.70 6.29 -5.65
CA ILE A 368 -17.44 7.66 -5.21
C ILE A 368 -17.90 8.58 -6.35
N PRO A 369 -18.67 9.66 -6.09
CA PRO A 369 -19.06 10.58 -7.12
C PRO A 369 -17.81 11.09 -7.86
N LYS A 370 -17.72 10.81 -9.16
CA LYS A 370 -16.61 11.31 -9.97
C LYS A 370 -16.70 12.84 -9.98
N GLU A 371 -15.73 13.49 -9.38
CA GLU A 371 -15.60 14.93 -9.52
C GLU A 371 -15.47 15.31 -11.00
N PRO A 372 -16.06 16.41 -11.45
CA PRO A 372 -15.94 16.84 -12.83
C PRO A 372 -14.47 17.10 -13.15
N LYS A 373 -13.93 16.36 -14.14
CA LYS A 373 -12.54 16.54 -14.59
C LYS A 373 -12.33 18.01 -15.01
N LYS A 374 -11.46 18.71 -14.30
CA LYS A 374 -10.99 20.02 -14.72
C LYS A 374 -10.23 19.85 -16.05
N ARG A 375 -10.61 20.59 -17.09
CA ARG A 375 -9.87 20.62 -18.34
C ARG A 375 -8.66 21.53 -18.17
N PHE A 376 -7.45 20.96 -18.25
CA PHE A 376 -6.22 21.73 -18.23
C PHE A 376 -5.90 22.28 -19.63
N LYS A 377 -5.38 23.51 -19.69
CA LYS A 377 -4.70 23.99 -20.89
C LYS A 377 -3.31 23.37 -20.89
N ALA A 378 -2.96 22.67 -21.97
CA ALA A 378 -1.57 22.23 -22.15
C ALA A 378 -0.66 23.44 -22.17
N VAL A 379 0.23 23.56 -21.19
CA VAL A 379 1.30 24.55 -21.16
C VAL A 379 2.57 23.83 -21.51
N LYS A 380 3.25 24.29 -22.59
CA LYS A 380 4.58 23.77 -22.94
C LYS A 380 5.53 24.19 -21.83
N ALA A 381 6.22 23.24 -21.19
CA ALA A 381 7.30 23.60 -20.28
C ALA A 381 8.34 24.40 -21.08
N ASN A 382 8.60 25.62 -20.66
CA ASN A 382 9.76 26.35 -21.15
C ASN A 382 11.00 25.70 -20.52
N LEU A 383 11.53 24.71 -21.19
CA LEU A 383 12.89 24.24 -20.96
C LEU A 383 13.83 25.34 -21.57
N ASP A 384 13.86 26.48 -20.92
CA ASP A 384 14.89 27.44 -21.20
C ASP A 384 16.22 26.86 -20.75
N SER A 385 16.91 26.34 -21.74
CA SER A 385 18.31 25.97 -21.70
C SER A 385 19.14 27.13 -21.13
N ASN A 386 19.45 27.10 -19.84
CA ASN A 386 20.66 27.79 -19.37
C ASN A 386 21.88 26.93 -19.73
N SER A 387 22.12 26.80 -21.04
CA SER A 387 23.42 26.50 -21.60
C SER A 387 24.06 27.83 -21.97
N ASN A 388 24.62 28.52 -20.98
CA ASN A 388 25.69 29.51 -21.20
C ASN A 388 26.43 29.73 -19.88
N ASN A 389 27.59 29.18 -19.85
CA ASN A 389 28.92 29.46 -19.29
C ASN A 389 29.52 28.29 -18.54
#